data_fbe70797cf5c48f729d7257c954b4bca
#
_entry.id   fbe70797cf5c48f729d7257c954b4bca
#
_cell.length_a   1.000
_cell.length_b   1.000
_cell.length_c   1.000
_cell.angle_alpha   90.00
_cell.angle_beta   90.00
_cell.angle_gamma   90.00
#
_symmetry.space_group_name_H-M   'P 1'
#
loop_
_entity.id
_entity.type
_entity.pdbx_description
1 polymer ?
#
loop_
_entity_poly.entity_id
_entity_poly.type
_entity_poly.pdbx_seq_one_letter_code
_entity_poly.pdbx_strand_id
1 'polypeptide(L)'
;VANGTWAGYPLKEVIEKMPEAILGKSVAKKYDNKLPLLVKFIDTKSDLSVQVHPNDAMALREHNASGKTEMWYVVDADPDAYIYAGFKEELTPEQYTQRVADGTIINALAKHDIHTGDVFYIPAGRVHAIGKGVLLVEVQQSSDLTYRIYDYGRMGLDGKPRELHTDLALQ
;
A
#
# COMPACT_ATOMS: atom_id res chain seq x y z
N VAL A 1 22.36 -8.44 0.46
CA VAL A 1 23.39 -7.38 0.66
C VAL A 1 24.36 -7.44 -0.52
N ALA A 2 24.60 -6.29 -1.17
CA ALA A 2 25.38 -6.26 -2.41
C ALA A 2 26.91 -6.22 -2.18
N ASN A 3 27.37 -5.69 -1.06
CA ASN A 3 28.80 -5.47 -0.80
C ASN A 3 29.15 -5.55 0.69
N GLY A 4 30.43 -5.41 1.04
CA GLY A 4 30.94 -5.50 2.41
C GLY A 4 31.01 -6.93 2.96
N THR A 5 31.23 -7.07 4.26
CA THR A 5 31.41 -8.36 4.95
C THR A 5 30.22 -9.32 4.77
N TRP A 6 29.04 -8.77 4.53
CA TRP A 6 27.79 -9.53 4.38
C TRP A 6 27.32 -9.66 2.92
N ALA A 7 28.23 -9.40 1.96
CA ALA A 7 27.89 -9.55 0.53
C ALA A 7 27.37 -10.97 0.23
N GLY A 8 26.27 -11.05 -0.51
CA GLY A 8 25.60 -12.31 -0.86
C GLY A 8 24.58 -12.82 0.18
N TYR A 9 24.58 -12.30 1.40
CA TYR A 9 23.58 -12.70 2.39
C TYR A 9 22.23 -11.97 2.18
N PRO A 10 21.09 -12.64 2.35
CA PRO A 10 19.79 -11.99 2.48
C PRO A 10 19.79 -11.02 3.67
N LEU A 11 19.16 -9.84 3.50
CA LEU A 11 19.08 -8.85 4.58
C LEU A 11 18.42 -9.42 5.85
N LYS A 12 17.43 -10.27 5.69
CA LYS A 12 16.74 -10.96 6.80
C LYS A 12 17.73 -11.73 7.67
N GLU A 13 18.60 -12.55 7.07
CA GLU A 13 19.61 -13.32 7.81
C GLU A 13 20.61 -12.42 8.55
N VAL A 14 20.98 -11.29 7.97
CA VAL A 14 21.90 -10.35 8.61
C VAL A 14 21.25 -9.69 9.83
N ILE A 15 19.96 -9.34 9.71
CA ILE A 15 19.19 -8.82 10.85
C ILE A 15 19.06 -9.86 11.95
N GLU A 16 18.75 -11.10 11.63
CA GLU A 16 18.63 -12.20 12.60
C GLU A 16 19.94 -12.44 13.37
N LYS A 17 21.08 -12.28 12.72
CA LYS A 17 22.40 -12.42 13.35
C LYS A 17 22.82 -11.23 14.21
N MET A 18 22.38 -10.04 13.87
CA MET A 18 22.81 -8.79 14.49
C MET A 18 21.66 -7.79 14.66
N PRO A 19 20.54 -8.17 15.31
CA PRO A 19 19.34 -7.34 15.32
C PRO A 19 19.58 -5.96 15.97
N GLU A 20 20.23 -5.92 17.11
CA GLU A 20 20.49 -4.66 17.81
C GLU A 20 21.47 -3.73 17.06
N ALA A 21 22.43 -4.29 16.34
CA ALA A 21 23.39 -3.50 15.58
C ALA A 21 22.76 -2.84 14.35
N ILE A 22 21.74 -3.49 13.75
CA ILE A 22 21.08 -3.01 12.54
C ILE A 22 19.82 -2.20 12.85
N LEU A 23 18.96 -2.68 13.74
CA LEU A 23 17.69 -2.07 14.08
C LEU A 23 17.78 -1.09 15.27
N GLY A 24 18.82 -1.20 16.07
CA GLY A 24 18.91 -0.56 17.39
C GLY A 24 18.12 -1.33 18.46
N LYS A 25 18.55 -1.22 19.72
CA LYS A 25 18.00 -2.00 20.85
C LYS A 25 16.47 -1.84 21.02
N SER A 26 15.98 -0.61 20.91
CA SER A 26 14.54 -0.33 21.11
C SER A 26 13.67 -0.94 20.03
N VAL A 27 14.08 -0.84 18.76
CA VAL A 27 13.33 -1.39 17.61
C VAL A 27 13.40 -2.90 17.63
N ALA A 28 14.59 -3.48 17.83
CA ALA A 28 14.77 -4.94 17.94
C ALA A 28 13.85 -5.54 19.01
N LYS A 29 13.81 -4.94 20.21
CA LYS A 29 12.94 -5.37 21.29
C LYS A 29 11.44 -5.20 20.98
N LYS A 30 11.05 -4.05 20.39
CA LYS A 30 9.65 -3.72 20.15
C LYS A 30 9.03 -4.58 19.02
N TYR A 31 9.82 -4.90 18.00
CA TYR A 31 9.35 -5.56 16.79
C TYR A 31 9.90 -6.99 16.61
N ASP A 32 10.32 -7.62 17.72
CA ASP A 32 10.80 -9.01 17.72
C ASP A 32 11.87 -9.26 16.65
N ASN A 33 12.89 -8.40 16.61
CA ASN A 33 13.99 -8.43 15.64
C ASN A 33 13.56 -8.34 14.17
N LYS A 34 12.37 -7.83 13.89
CA LYS A 34 11.86 -7.62 12.52
C LYS A 34 12.02 -6.16 12.12
N LEU A 35 12.31 -5.94 10.85
CA LEU A 35 12.31 -4.60 10.27
C LEU A 35 10.86 -4.08 10.17
N PRO A 36 10.49 -2.99 10.88
CA PRO A 36 9.09 -2.59 10.99
C PRO A 36 8.57 -1.80 9.79
N LEU A 37 9.46 -1.29 8.95
CA LEU A 37 9.13 -0.41 7.83
C LEU A 37 9.66 -0.95 6.51
N LEU A 38 8.94 -0.63 5.45
CA LEU A 38 9.36 -0.77 4.07
C LEU A 38 9.28 0.60 3.40
N VAL A 39 10.35 0.97 2.69
CA VAL A 39 10.41 2.21 1.91
C VAL A 39 10.53 1.85 0.43
N LYS A 40 9.71 2.46 -0.41
CA LYS A 40 9.69 2.25 -1.85
C LYS A 40 9.71 3.58 -2.59
N PHE A 41 10.34 3.59 -3.75
CA PHE A 41 10.09 4.59 -4.79
C PHE A 41 9.08 4.00 -5.76
N ILE A 42 8.00 4.72 -6.02
CA ILE A 42 6.93 4.32 -6.94
C ILE A 42 6.87 5.35 -8.04
N ASP A 43 7.12 4.91 -9.27
CA ASP A 43 7.03 5.70 -10.50
C ASP A 43 5.89 5.13 -11.35
N THR A 44 4.83 5.91 -11.56
CA THR A 44 3.58 5.42 -12.15
C THR A 44 3.44 5.83 -13.61
N LYS A 45 3.64 4.90 -14.52
CA LYS A 45 3.32 5.07 -15.95
C LYS A 45 1.82 4.98 -16.24
N SER A 46 1.05 4.32 -15.39
CA SER A 46 -0.41 4.15 -15.49
C SER A 46 -1.03 4.10 -14.11
N ASP A 47 -2.34 4.33 -14.03
CA ASP A 47 -3.08 4.28 -12.77
C ASP A 47 -2.87 2.93 -12.07
N LEU A 48 -2.60 2.95 -10.78
CA LEU A 48 -2.55 1.75 -9.95
C LEU A 48 -3.96 1.35 -9.51
N SER A 49 -4.12 0.09 -9.08
CA SER A 49 -5.43 -0.41 -8.63
C SER A 49 -5.96 0.38 -7.42
N VAL A 50 -7.27 0.54 -7.37
CA VAL A 50 -7.95 1.01 -6.15
C VAL A 50 -7.87 -0.10 -5.10
N GLN A 51 -7.43 0.24 -3.91
CA GLN A 51 -7.13 -0.72 -2.86
C GLN A 51 -7.35 -0.16 -1.46
N VAL A 52 -7.42 -1.04 -0.50
CA VAL A 52 -7.41 -0.74 0.93
C VAL A 52 -6.53 -1.75 1.66
N HIS A 53 -5.99 -1.37 2.78
CA HIS A 53 -5.16 -2.22 3.61
C HIS A 53 -5.81 -2.49 4.96
N PRO A 54 -5.68 -3.71 5.51
CA PRO A 54 -6.19 -4.03 6.84
C PRO A 54 -5.36 -3.34 7.93
N ASN A 55 -5.98 -3.09 9.08
CA ASN A 55 -5.26 -2.75 10.30
C ASN A 55 -4.61 -3.99 10.93
N ASP A 56 -3.80 -3.80 11.98
CA ASP A 56 -3.07 -4.89 12.62
C ASP A 56 -4.01 -5.98 13.17
N ALA A 57 -5.15 -5.61 13.76
CA ALA A 57 -6.10 -6.56 14.31
C ALA A 57 -6.72 -7.46 13.24
N MET A 58 -7.15 -6.86 12.13
CA MET A 58 -7.71 -7.58 10.99
C MET A 58 -6.63 -8.43 10.28
N ALA A 59 -5.45 -7.87 10.04
CA ALA A 59 -4.34 -8.58 9.42
C ALA A 59 -3.91 -9.81 10.23
N LEU A 60 -3.87 -9.68 11.56
CA LEU A 60 -3.57 -10.80 12.45
C LEU A 60 -4.65 -11.89 12.38
N ARG A 61 -5.92 -11.50 12.45
CA ARG A 61 -7.06 -12.42 12.45
C ARG A 61 -7.17 -13.20 11.14
N GLU A 62 -7.06 -12.50 10.00
CA GLU A 62 -7.34 -13.10 8.68
C GLU A 62 -6.10 -13.74 8.04
N HIS A 63 -4.89 -13.25 8.35
CA HIS A 63 -3.67 -13.62 7.61
C HIS A 63 -2.48 -13.97 8.50
N ASN A 64 -2.62 -13.86 9.83
CA ASN A 64 -1.50 -13.98 10.77
C ASN A 64 -0.31 -13.06 10.39
N ALA A 65 -0.61 -11.83 10.03
CA ALA A 65 0.32 -10.83 9.51
C ALA A 65 0.12 -9.47 10.19
N SER A 66 0.95 -8.50 9.83
CA SER A 66 0.83 -7.10 10.26
C SER A 66 -0.09 -6.33 9.31
N GLY A 67 -0.76 -5.32 9.84
CA GLY A 67 -1.50 -4.34 9.05
C GLY A 67 -0.58 -3.49 8.18
N LYS A 68 -1.19 -2.57 7.40
CA LYS A 68 -0.45 -1.73 6.49
C LYS A 68 -0.97 -0.30 6.50
N THR A 69 -0.35 0.51 7.34
CA THR A 69 -0.48 1.97 7.29
C THR A 69 0.68 2.54 6.49
N GLU A 70 0.43 3.55 5.69
CA GLU A 70 1.37 4.15 4.76
C GLU A 70 1.44 5.67 4.91
N MET A 71 2.54 6.24 4.43
CA MET A 71 2.71 7.65 4.17
C MET A 71 3.39 7.80 2.82
N TRP A 72 2.93 8.75 2.01
CA TRP A 72 3.49 9.06 0.71
C TRP A 72 4.05 10.49 0.72
N TYR A 73 5.22 10.65 0.11
CA TYR A 73 5.80 11.94 -0.21
C TYR A 73 5.95 12.04 -1.73
N VAL A 74 5.33 13.04 -2.34
CA VAL A 74 5.39 13.27 -3.78
C VAL A 74 6.73 13.91 -4.14
N VAL A 75 7.57 13.17 -4.86
CA VAL A 75 8.89 13.61 -5.30
C VAL A 75 8.77 14.42 -6.59
N ASP A 76 7.92 13.95 -7.51
CA ASP A 76 7.62 14.63 -8.78
C ASP A 76 6.22 14.22 -9.26
N ALA A 77 5.58 15.11 -10.02
CA ALA A 77 4.23 14.91 -10.52
C ALA A 77 4.03 15.61 -11.87
N ASP A 78 3.46 14.88 -12.84
CA ASP A 78 3.00 15.47 -14.09
C ASP A 78 1.87 16.49 -13.83
N PRO A 79 1.61 17.45 -14.73
CA PRO A 79 0.59 18.50 -14.52
C PRO A 79 -0.83 17.98 -14.24
N ASP A 80 -1.19 16.80 -14.75
CA ASP A 80 -2.51 16.18 -14.54
C ASP A 80 -2.45 15.03 -13.52
N ALA A 81 -1.35 14.89 -12.79
CA ALA A 81 -1.17 13.81 -11.83
C ALA A 81 -2.13 13.95 -10.65
N TYR A 82 -2.59 12.83 -10.15
CA TYR A 82 -3.56 12.79 -9.06
C TYR A 82 -3.42 11.53 -8.22
N ILE A 83 -3.99 11.58 -7.03
CA ILE A 83 -4.24 10.40 -6.22
C ILE A 83 -5.69 10.38 -5.74
N TYR A 84 -6.17 9.17 -5.44
CA TYR A 84 -7.40 8.99 -4.69
C TYR A 84 -7.07 8.66 -3.24
N ALA A 85 -7.73 9.32 -2.29
CA ALA A 85 -7.57 9.06 -0.87
C ALA A 85 -8.90 9.25 -0.13
N GLY A 86 -9.58 8.13 0.15
CA GLY A 86 -10.89 8.08 0.78
C GLY A 86 -12.05 8.17 -0.20
N PHE A 87 -13.26 8.05 0.32
CA PHE A 87 -14.50 8.34 -0.37
C PHE A 87 -14.86 9.81 -0.22
N LYS A 88 -15.50 10.39 -1.23
CA LYS A 88 -16.05 11.76 -1.16
C LYS A 88 -17.45 11.82 -0.56
N GLU A 89 -18.09 10.65 -0.39
CA GLU A 89 -19.42 10.46 0.18
C GLU A 89 -19.46 9.16 0.97
N GLU A 90 -20.34 9.07 1.95
CA GLU A 90 -20.58 7.82 2.65
C GLU A 90 -21.31 6.82 1.72
N LEU A 91 -20.87 5.58 1.73
CA LEU A 91 -21.50 4.48 0.98
C LEU A 91 -22.05 3.46 1.95
N THR A 92 -23.27 2.97 1.70
CA THR A 92 -23.73 1.75 2.38
C THR A 92 -22.99 0.51 1.82
N PRO A 93 -22.95 -0.60 2.54
CA PRO A 93 -22.37 -1.85 2.04
C PRO A 93 -22.95 -2.28 0.68
N GLU A 94 -24.25 -2.10 0.48
CA GLU A 94 -24.93 -2.44 -0.77
C GLU A 94 -24.49 -1.52 -1.91
N GLN A 95 -24.38 -0.21 -1.67
CA GLN A 95 -23.90 0.76 -2.65
C GLN A 95 -22.45 0.49 -3.02
N TYR A 96 -21.60 0.17 -2.06
CA TYR A 96 -20.22 -0.22 -2.30
C TYR A 96 -20.15 -1.46 -3.21
N THR A 97 -20.84 -2.53 -2.83
CA THR A 97 -20.85 -3.79 -3.60
C THR A 97 -21.36 -3.58 -5.03
N GLN A 98 -22.44 -2.81 -5.20
CA GLN A 98 -22.99 -2.49 -6.52
C GLN A 98 -21.99 -1.71 -7.36
N ARG A 99 -21.36 -0.66 -6.80
CA ARG A 99 -20.39 0.17 -7.53
C ARG A 99 -19.10 -0.58 -7.88
N VAL A 100 -18.69 -1.55 -7.06
CA VAL A 100 -17.58 -2.46 -7.42
C VAL A 100 -17.97 -3.36 -8.58
N ALA A 101 -19.18 -3.95 -8.54
CA ALA A 101 -19.65 -4.87 -9.56
C ALA A 101 -19.84 -4.20 -10.93
N ASP A 102 -20.32 -2.97 -10.98
CA ASP A 102 -20.54 -2.22 -12.23
C ASP A 102 -19.35 -1.33 -12.63
N GLY A 103 -18.25 -1.34 -11.85
CA GLY A 103 -17.03 -0.58 -12.14
C GLY A 103 -17.13 0.92 -11.88
N THR A 104 -18.19 1.39 -11.22
CA THR A 104 -18.42 2.82 -10.95
C THR A 104 -17.87 3.29 -9.62
N ILE A 105 -17.22 2.41 -8.84
CA ILE A 105 -16.64 2.72 -7.52
C ILE A 105 -15.68 3.91 -7.58
N ILE A 106 -14.94 4.06 -8.67
CA ILE A 106 -14.00 5.16 -8.87
C ILE A 106 -14.68 6.54 -8.81
N ASN A 107 -15.96 6.62 -9.19
CA ASN A 107 -16.74 7.86 -9.15
C ASN A 107 -17.09 8.30 -7.72
N ALA A 108 -16.96 7.43 -6.74
CA ALA A 108 -17.19 7.72 -5.33
C ALA A 108 -15.91 8.12 -4.58
N LEU A 109 -14.74 7.99 -5.20
CA LEU A 109 -13.46 8.30 -4.58
C LEU A 109 -13.18 9.81 -4.55
N ALA A 110 -12.56 10.27 -3.46
CA ALA A 110 -12.04 11.61 -3.36
C ALA A 110 -10.74 11.72 -4.18
N LYS A 111 -10.80 12.47 -5.27
CA LYS A 111 -9.65 12.78 -6.12
C LYS A 111 -8.93 14.00 -5.62
N HIS A 112 -7.61 13.95 -5.54
CA HIS A 112 -6.73 15.04 -5.17
C HIS A 112 -5.74 15.30 -6.30
N ASP A 113 -5.75 16.50 -6.86
CA ASP A 113 -4.67 16.96 -7.72
C ASP A 113 -3.44 17.17 -6.84
N ILE A 114 -2.27 16.77 -7.32
CA ILE A 114 -1.05 16.71 -6.50
C ILE A 114 0.09 17.48 -7.12
N HIS A 115 1.02 17.89 -6.25
CA HIS A 115 2.23 18.61 -6.62
C HIS A 115 3.43 18.05 -5.89
N THR A 116 4.62 18.30 -6.44
CA THR A 116 5.88 17.98 -5.76
C THR A 116 5.91 18.59 -4.36
N GLY A 117 6.25 17.78 -3.36
CA GLY A 117 6.30 18.15 -1.95
C GLY A 117 5.05 17.79 -1.15
N ASP A 118 3.95 17.41 -1.80
CA ASP A 118 2.75 16.96 -1.09
C ASP A 118 3.00 15.69 -0.26
N VAL A 119 2.31 15.61 0.88
CA VAL A 119 2.39 14.46 1.79
C VAL A 119 0.99 13.92 2.06
N PHE A 120 0.83 12.62 1.91
CA PHE A 120 -0.42 11.91 2.19
C PHE A 120 -0.21 10.86 3.26
N TYR A 121 -0.98 10.95 4.34
CA TYR A 121 -1.07 9.88 5.33
C TYR A 121 -2.25 8.97 4.99
N ILE A 122 -1.95 7.70 4.76
CA ILE A 122 -2.90 6.65 4.38
C ILE A 122 -2.99 5.63 5.53
N PRO A 123 -3.85 5.87 6.52
CA PRO A 123 -4.06 4.87 7.57
C PRO A 123 -4.71 3.62 7.00
N ALA A 124 -4.48 2.49 7.64
CA ALA A 124 -5.22 1.26 7.35
C ALA A 124 -6.73 1.54 7.36
N GLY A 125 -7.48 0.91 6.46
CA GLY A 125 -8.92 1.16 6.23
C GLY A 125 -9.24 2.31 5.30
N ARG A 126 -8.25 3.13 4.88
CA ARG A 126 -8.50 4.20 3.91
C ARG A 126 -8.34 3.65 2.48
N VAL A 127 -9.42 3.68 1.70
CA VAL A 127 -9.36 3.38 0.27
C VAL A 127 -8.50 4.40 -0.46
N HIS A 128 -7.64 3.94 -1.38
CA HIS A 128 -6.72 4.82 -2.10
C HIS A 128 -6.29 4.23 -3.44
N ALA A 129 -5.76 5.09 -4.29
CA ALA A 129 -5.06 4.71 -5.52
C ALA A 129 -4.11 5.83 -5.94
N ILE A 130 -3.02 5.47 -6.63
CA ILE A 130 -2.09 6.42 -7.23
C ILE A 130 -2.39 6.46 -8.73
N GLY A 131 -2.65 7.65 -9.25
CA GLY A 131 -2.82 7.91 -10.67
C GLY A 131 -1.51 7.82 -11.44
N LYS A 132 -1.58 7.90 -12.77
CA LYS A 132 -0.40 7.98 -13.63
C LYS A 132 0.39 9.28 -13.43
N GLY A 133 1.66 9.26 -13.81
CA GLY A 133 2.51 10.46 -13.83
C GLY A 133 2.98 10.92 -12.45
N VAL A 134 3.09 10.01 -11.49
CA VAL A 134 3.51 10.30 -10.12
C VAL A 134 4.79 9.55 -9.80
N LEU A 135 5.80 10.28 -9.32
CA LEU A 135 6.95 9.71 -8.62
C LEU A 135 6.82 10.03 -7.14
N LEU A 136 6.68 9.02 -6.30
CA LEU A 136 6.58 9.22 -4.85
C LEU A 136 7.45 8.24 -4.06
N VAL A 137 7.75 8.63 -2.81
CA VAL A 137 8.30 7.75 -1.79
C VAL A 137 7.15 7.26 -0.91
N GLU A 138 6.97 5.95 -0.85
CA GLU A 138 6.07 5.28 0.08
C GLU A 138 6.85 4.77 1.27
N VAL A 139 6.46 5.19 2.47
CA VAL A 139 6.93 4.62 3.74
C VAL A 139 5.75 3.91 4.38
N GLN A 140 5.87 2.60 4.58
CA GLN A 140 4.78 1.75 5.04
C GLN A 140 5.22 0.82 6.18
N GLN A 141 4.25 0.29 6.93
CA GLN A 141 4.49 -0.90 7.74
C GLN A 141 4.97 -2.05 6.84
N SER A 142 5.83 -2.91 7.39
CA SER A 142 6.41 -4.06 6.66
C SER A 142 5.36 -5.16 6.45
N SER A 143 4.43 -4.91 5.53
CA SER A 143 3.34 -5.80 5.13
C SER A 143 3.13 -5.72 3.62
N ASP A 144 2.72 -6.83 3.02
CA ASP A 144 2.36 -6.93 1.59
C ASP A 144 0.83 -7.10 1.38
N LEU A 145 0.06 -7.07 2.47
CA LEU A 145 -1.39 -7.24 2.40
C LEU A 145 -2.05 -6.09 1.65
N THR A 146 -2.82 -6.45 0.62
CA THR A 146 -3.55 -5.51 -0.21
C THR A 146 -4.90 -6.11 -0.59
N TYR A 147 -5.98 -5.44 -0.22
CA TYR A 147 -7.32 -5.77 -0.70
C TYR A 147 -7.63 -4.90 -1.91
N ARG A 148 -7.56 -5.51 -3.08
CA ARG A 148 -7.84 -4.83 -4.36
C ARG A 148 -9.33 -4.72 -4.56
N ILE A 149 -9.80 -3.49 -4.79
CA ILE A 149 -11.21 -3.15 -4.96
C ILE A 149 -11.55 -3.03 -6.45
N TYR A 150 -10.68 -2.38 -7.22
CA TYR A 150 -10.90 -2.14 -8.65
C TYR A 150 -9.57 -2.07 -9.40
N ASP A 151 -9.51 -2.62 -10.59
CA ASP A 151 -8.27 -2.72 -11.38
C ASP A 151 -8.41 -2.40 -12.86
N TYR A 152 -9.40 -1.62 -13.22
CA TYR A 152 -9.62 -1.15 -14.63
C TYR A 152 -9.74 -2.29 -15.65
N GLY A 153 -10.10 -3.49 -15.23
CA GLY A 153 -10.19 -4.68 -16.13
C GLY A 153 -8.84 -5.18 -16.65
N ARG A 154 -7.71 -4.81 -16.00
CA ARG A 154 -6.38 -5.22 -16.45
C ARG A 154 -6.14 -6.71 -16.26
N MET A 155 -5.45 -7.28 -17.24
CA MET A 155 -4.95 -8.65 -17.15
C MET A 155 -3.60 -8.71 -16.44
N GLY A 156 -3.41 -9.72 -15.60
CA GLY A 156 -2.12 -10.06 -15.02
C GLY A 156 -1.16 -10.65 -16.07
N LEU A 157 0.07 -10.93 -15.65
CA LEU A 157 1.08 -11.54 -16.52
C LEU A 157 0.69 -12.96 -17.00
N ASP A 158 -0.21 -13.61 -16.30
CA ASP A 158 -0.80 -14.92 -16.62
C ASP A 158 -1.98 -14.85 -17.60
N GLY A 159 -2.31 -13.64 -18.08
CA GLY A 159 -3.44 -13.39 -18.99
C GLY A 159 -4.82 -13.48 -18.34
N LYS A 160 -4.90 -13.50 -16.99
CA LYS A 160 -6.15 -13.49 -16.23
C LYS A 160 -6.36 -12.15 -15.53
N PRO A 161 -7.61 -11.73 -15.28
CA PRO A 161 -7.86 -10.59 -14.41
C PRO A 161 -7.23 -10.80 -13.04
N ARG A 162 -6.66 -9.75 -12.45
CA ARG A 162 -6.15 -9.82 -11.07
C ARG A 162 -7.33 -9.97 -10.11
N GLU A 163 -7.13 -10.77 -9.07
CA GLU A 163 -8.14 -11.01 -8.03
C GLU A 163 -8.59 -9.72 -7.36
N LEU A 164 -9.89 -9.59 -7.17
CA LEU A 164 -10.52 -8.54 -6.37
C LEU A 164 -10.93 -9.10 -5.01
N HIS A 165 -10.80 -8.29 -3.97
CA HIS A 165 -11.03 -8.69 -2.57
C HIS A 165 -12.23 -7.92 -1.99
N THR A 166 -13.35 -7.89 -2.72
CA THR A 166 -14.53 -7.04 -2.44
C THR A 166 -15.05 -7.24 -1.02
N ASP A 167 -15.21 -8.49 -0.57
CA ASP A 167 -15.77 -8.81 0.74
C ASP A 167 -14.82 -8.47 1.89
N LEU A 168 -13.52 -8.71 1.71
CA LEU A 168 -12.50 -8.35 2.70
C LEU A 168 -12.33 -6.83 2.82
N ALA A 169 -12.47 -6.11 1.72
CA ALA A 169 -12.36 -4.66 1.69
C ALA A 169 -13.60 -3.94 2.26
N LEU A 170 -14.72 -4.65 2.41
CA LEU A 170 -15.96 -4.13 2.99
C LEU A 170 -15.96 -4.14 4.52
N GLN A 171 -15.14 -4.98 5.16
CA GLN A 171 -15.02 -5.08 6.63
C GLN A 171 -14.33 -3.87 7.24
#